data_87a86496f886376be251cfb5da846d98
#
_entry.id   87a86496f886376be251cfb5da846d98
#
_cell.length_a   1.000
_cell.length_b   1.000
_cell.length_c   1.000
_cell.angle_alpha   90.00
_cell.angle_beta   90.00
_cell.angle_gamma   90.00
#
_symmetry.space_group_name_H-M   'P 1'
#
loop_
_entity.id
_entity.type
_entity.pdbx_description
1 polymer ?
#
loop_
_entity_poly.entity_id
_entity_poly.type
_entity_poly.pdbx_seq_one_letter_code
_entity_poly.pdbx_strand_id
1 'polypeptide(L)'
;MSQTASAWLEIIEQTLGEFHTVDNATPDWLVDAETGRRLKVDKLYPEVGIAIRFKGSLSAPQSATLDEMDLIEDMTRDEIRTRLCRQAGIALLVIDADSDTPGTALAEMHVALSAAARRVAQRRVAQESKLSLLPRIASAKAVCQRLLNIVSTPEDLLPFAKAWEDRQFAGQ
;
A
#
# COMPACT_ATOMS: atom_id res chain seq x y z
N MET A 1 6.37 0.03 18.16
CA MET A 1 5.96 0.58 16.84
C MET A 1 5.91 2.09 16.95
N SER A 2 6.39 2.82 15.95
CA SER A 2 6.31 4.29 15.97
C SER A 2 4.87 4.78 15.78
N GLN A 3 4.57 6.00 16.25
CA GLN A 3 3.24 6.58 16.08
C GLN A 3 2.87 6.75 14.60
N THR A 4 3.82 7.13 13.76
CA THR A 4 3.60 7.27 12.32
C THR A 4 3.32 5.93 11.65
N ALA A 5 3.99 4.86 12.07
CA ALA A 5 3.70 3.50 11.60
C ALA A 5 2.27 3.06 11.97
N SER A 6 1.87 3.28 13.23
CA SER A 6 0.50 2.97 13.70
C SER A 6 -0.55 3.76 12.92
N ALA A 7 -0.29 5.03 12.66
CA ALA A 7 -1.18 5.89 11.89
C ALA A 7 -1.39 5.37 10.46
N TRP A 8 -0.31 4.96 9.79
CA TRP A 8 -0.40 4.41 8.44
C TRP A 8 -1.16 3.09 8.38
N LEU A 9 -0.99 2.22 9.37
CA LEU A 9 -1.78 0.98 9.44
C LEU A 9 -3.28 1.28 9.59
N GLU A 10 -3.63 2.28 10.41
CA GLU A 10 -5.03 2.73 10.55
C GLU A 10 -5.57 3.31 9.24
N ILE A 11 -4.80 4.15 8.55
CA ILE A 11 -5.18 4.73 7.26
C ILE A 11 -5.41 3.64 6.21
N ILE A 12 -4.52 2.67 6.13
CA ILE A 12 -4.66 1.54 5.20
C ILE A 12 -5.91 0.73 5.53
N GLU A 13 -6.18 0.47 6.79
CA GLU A 13 -7.39 -0.24 7.21
C GLU A 13 -8.66 0.53 6.85
N GLN A 14 -8.68 1.84 7.06
CA GLN A 14 -9.84 2.67 6.69
C GLN A 14 -10.09 2.75 5.19
N THR A 15 -9.02 2.73 4.37
CA THR A 15 -9.12 2.88 2.91
C THR A 15 -9.28 1.54 2.19
N LEU A 16 -8.50 0.54 2.55
CA LEU A 16 -8.38 -0.72 1.82
C LEU A 16 -8.85 -1.93 2.63
N GLY A 17 -9.26 -1.76 3.88
CA GLY A 17 -9.56 -2.85 4.81
C GLY A 17 -10.71 -3.77 4.37
N GLU A 18 -11.62 -3.31 3.51
CA GLU A 18 -12.70 -4.14 2.97
C GLU A 18 -12.28 -5.08 1.84
N PHE A 19 -11.09 -4.86 1.27
CA PHE A 19 -10.58 -5.71 0.20
C PHE A 19 -9.78 -6.88 0.76
N HIS A 20 -9.86 -8.01 0.06
CA HIS A 20 -9.00 -9.14 0.38
C HIS A 20 -7.52 -8.74 0.24
N THR A 21 -6.72 -9.06 1.25
CA THR A 21 -5.29 -8.79 1.26
C THR A 21 -4.47 -10.05 1.52
N VAL A 22 -3.32 -10.12 0.87
CA VAL A 22 -2.28 -11.11 1.15
C VAL A 22 -1.08 -10.36 1.73
N ASP A 23 -0.77 -10.62 2.99
CA ASP A 23 0.38 -10.02 3.67
C ASP A 23 1.68 -10.74 3.30
N ASN A 24 2.76 -10.00 3.17
CA ASN A 24 4.07 -10.53 2.78
C ASN A 24 4.01 -11.41 1.53
N ALA A 25 3.32 -10.93 0.51
CA ALA A 25 3.07 -11.69 -0.71
C ALA A 25 4.34 -11.83 -1.56
N THR A 26 4.56 -13.04 -2.07
CA THR A 26 5.64 -13.38 -3.02
C THR A 26 5.01 -14.02 -4.26
N PRO A 27 4.31 -13.22 -5.09
CA PRO A 27 3.62 -13.79 -6.25
C PRO A 27 4.61 -14.39 -7.27
N ASP A 28 4.16 -15.40 -8.01
CA ASP A 28 5.00 -16.10 -8.98
C ASP A 28 5.52 -15.20 -10.10
N TRP A 29 4.79 -14.14 -10.44
CA TRP A 29 5.18 -13.17 -11.45
C TRP A 29 6.19 -12.13 -10.96
N LEU A 30 6.40 -12.02 -9.63
CA LEU A 30 7.30 -11.04 -9.04
C LEU A 30 8.69 -11.67 -8.82
N VAL A 31 9.34 -12.01 -9.91
CA VAL A 31 10.66 -12.67 -9.92
C VAL A 31 11.66 -11.78 -10.63
N ASP A 32 12.79 -11.53 -9.98
CA ASP A 32 13.95 -10.90 -10.62
C ASP A 32 14.56 -11.87 -11.64
N ALA A 33 14.50 -11.52 -12.92
CA ALA A 33 14.97 -12.36 -14.00
C ALA A 33 16.49 -12.60 -13.97
N GLU A 34 17.25 -11.67 -13.40
CA GLU A 34 18.72 -11.80 -13.36
C GLU A 34 19.18 -12.75 -12.25
N THR A 35 18.51 -12.73 -11.09
CA THR A 35 18.90 -13.53 -9.92
C THR A 35 18.02 -14.77 -9.71
N GLY A 36 16.87 -14.84 -10.38
CA GLY A 36 15.87 -15.88 -10.16
C GLY A 36 15.16 -15.79 -8.79
N ARG A 37 15.41 -14.73 -8.03
CA ARG A 37 14.82 -14.55 -6.71
C ARG A 37 13.41 -14.00 -6.82
N ARG A 38 12.50 -14.57 -6.02
CA ARG A 38 11.18 -13.99 -5.79
C ARG A 38 11.31 -12.73 -4.95
N LEU A 39 10.65 -11.67 -5.38
CA LEU A 39 10.55 -10.43 -4.62
C LEU A 39 9.25 -10.44 -3.81
N LYS A 40 9.25 -9.65 -2.75
CA LYS A 40 8.14 -9.55 -1.80
C LYS A 40 7.50 -8.16 -1.89
N VAL A 41 6.19 -8.11 -1.72
CA VAL A 41 5.46 -6.89 -1.36
C VAL A 41 4.85 -7.09 0.03
N ASP A 42 4.71 -6.02 0.80
CA ASP A 42 4.23 -6.13 2.18
C ASP A 42 2.74 -6.42 2.23
N LYS A 43 1.97 -5.86 1.32
CA LYS A 43 0.54 -6.17 1.13
C LYS A 43 0.20 -6.24 -0.35
N LEU A 44 -0.63 -7.20 -0.70
CA LEU A 44 -1.18 -7.32 -2.05
C LEU A 44 -2.71 -7.40 -1.96
N TYR A 45 -3.38 -6.56 -2.71
CA TYR A 45 -4.84 -6.53 -2.85
C TYR A 45 -5.22 -6.96 -4.27
N PRO A 46 -5.41 -8.29 -4.51
CA PRO A 46 -5.59 -8.81 -5.87
C PRO A 46 -6.85 -8.30 -6.56
N GLU A 47 -7.92 -8.08 -5.80
CA GLU A 47 -9.22 -7.61 -6.35
C GLU A 47 -9.10 -6.27 -7.04
N VAL A 48 -8.25 -5.38 -6.53
CA VAL A 48 -8.10 -4.01 -7.02
C VAL A 48 -6.78 -3.75 -7.73
N GLY A 49 -5.89 -4.74 -7.77
CA GLY A 49 -4.59 -4.60 -8.42
C GLY A 49 -3.70 -3.55 -7.77
N ILE A 50 -3.65 -3.55 -6.44
CA ILE A 50 -2.80 -2.66 -5.64
C ILE A 50 -1.86 -3.49 -4.77
N ALA A 51 -0.59 -3.12 -4.74
CA ALA A 51 0.40 -3.66 -3.83
C ALA A 51 1.02 -2.52 -3.00
N ILE A 52 1.42 -2.82 -1.78
CA ILE A 52 2.05 -1.86 -0.87
C ILE A 52 3.42 -2.37 -0.44
N ARG A 53 4.39 -1.49 -0.53
CA ARG A 53 5.73 -1.63 0.03
C ARG A 53 5.91 -0.62 1.15
N PHE A 54 6.30 -1.09 2.33
CA PHE A 54 6.58 -0.21 3.47
C PHE A 54 8.04 0.19 3.52
N LYS A 55 8.28 1.44 3.86
CA LYS A 55 9.60 2.01 4.18
C LYS A 55 9.56 2.73 5.53
N GLY A 56 10.75 3.05 6.03
CA GLY A 56 10.90 3.72 7.31
C GLY A 56 10.50 2.82 8.48
N SER A 57 9.85 3.38 9.47
CA SER A 57 9.44 2.68 10.69
C SER A 57 8.36 1.61 10.49
N LEU A 58 7.76 1.52 9.31
CA LEU A 58 6.84 0.45 8.92
C LEU A 58 7.56 -0.79 8.40
N SER A 59 8.78 -0.66 7.92
CA SER A 59 9.54 -1.83 7.47
C SER A 59 10.02 -2.64 8.67
N ALA A 60 10.23 -3.96 8.46
CA ALA A 60 10.83 -4.80 9.49
C ALA A 60 12.19 -4.20 9.92
N PRO A 61 12.54 -4.28 11.23
CA PRO A 61 13.81 -3.74 11.68
C PRO A 61 14.94 -4.41 10.93
N GLN A 62 15.55 -3.65 10.04
CA GLN A 62 16.82 -4.04 9.44
C GLN A 62 17.91 -3.65 10.42
N SER A 63 18.93 -4.51 10.58
CA SER A 63 20.08 -4.17 11.38
C SER A 63 20.63 -2.80 11.00
N ALA A 64 20.90 -1.98 11.97
CA ALA A 64 21.03 -0.51 11.88
C ALA A 64 22.20 0.03 11.04
N THR A 65 22.92 -0.82 10.29
CA THR A 65 24.03 -0.43 9.43
C THR A 65 23.88 -1.10 8.06
N LEU A 66 23.01 -0.53 7.25
CA LEU A 66 23.09 -0.77 5.81
C LEU A 66 24.34 -0.03 5.31
N ASP A 67 25.27 -0.74 4.72
CA ASP A 67 26.35 -0.09 4.00
C ASP A 67 25.80 0.51 2.67
N GLU A 68 26.63 1.30 1.99
CA GLU A 68 26.26 1.95 0.75
C GLU A 68 25.86 0.93 -0.35
N MET A 69 26.49 -0.23 -0.36
CA MET A 69 26.20 -1.33 -1.31
C MET A 69 24.82 -1.93 -1.06
N ASP A 70 24.43 -2.13 0.20
CA ASP A 70 23.12 -2.66 0.57
C ASP A 70 21.98 -1.68 0.18
N LEU A 71 22.23 -0.37 0.32
CA LEU A 71 21.29 0.67 -0.12
C LEU A 71 21.11 0.66 -1.64
N ILE A 72 22.20 0.51 -2.41
CA ILE A 72 22.13 0.43 -3.88
C ILE A 72 21.38 -0.83 -4.31
N GLU A 73 21.63 -1.97 -3.69
CA GLU A 73 20.91 -3.21 -3.97
C GLU A 73 19.42 -3.09 -3.66
N ASP A 74 19.06 -2.44 -2.56
CA ASP A 74 17.67 -2.23 -2.17
C ASP A 74 16.94 -1.30 -3.15
N MET A 75 17.58 -0.21 -3.58
CA MET A 75 17.07 0.69 -4.61
C MET A 75 16.86 -0.05 -5.94
N THR A 76 17.81 -0.88 -6.34
CA THR A 76 17.71 -1.68 -7.58
C THR A 76 16.56 -2.67 -7.51
N ARG A 77 16.38 -3.34 -6.37
CA ARG A 77 15.26 -4.25 -6.16
C ARG A 77 13.91 -3.51 -6.20
N ASP A 78 13.84 -2.30 -5.64
CA ASP A 78 12.63 -1.49 -5.68
C ASP A 78 12.27 -1.06 -7.10
N GLU A 79 13.25 -0.72 -7.94
CA GLU A 79 13.04 -0.42 -9.36
C GLU A 79 12.51 -1.64 -10.13
N ILE A 80 13.11 -2.81 -9.90
CA ILE A 80 12.67 -4.08 -10.49
C ILE A 80 11.24 -4.40 -10.05
N ARG A 81 10.95 -4.26 -8.77
CA ARG A 81 9.63 -4.49 -8.18
C ARG A 81 8.57 -3.59 -8.81
N THR A 82 8.88 -2.30 -8.95
CA THR A 82 7.98 -1.32 -9.58
C THR A 82 7.69 -1.68 -11.02
N ARG A 83 8.71 -2.04 -11.79
CA ARG A 83 8.58 -2.43 -13.19
C ARG A 83 7.73 -3.69 -13.35
N LEU A 84 8.01 -4.72 -12.56
CA LEU A 84 7.29 -6.00 -12.62
C LEU A 84 5.81 -5.85 -12.19
N CYS A 85 5.55 -5.07 -11.16
CA CYS A 85 4.17 -4.75 -10.76
C CYS A 85 3.42 -4.05 -11.90
N ARG A 86 4.03 -3.06 -12.54
CA ARG A 86 3.43 -2.37 -13.68
C ARG A 86 3.12 -3.32 -14.84
N GLN A 87 4.04 -4.23 -15.18
CA GLN A 87 3.83 -5.23 -16.22
C GLN A 87 2.69 -6.18 -15.87
N ALA A 88 2.50 -6.49 -14.60
CA ALA A 88 1.39 -7.33 -14.13
C ALA A 88 0.05 -6.57 -14.00
N GLY A 89 0.01 -5.29 -14.30
CA GLY A 89 -1.18 -4.45 -14.11
C GLY A 89 -1.46 -4.09 -12.65
N ILE A 90 -0.45 -4.16 -11.80
CA ILE A 90 -0.53 -3.86 -10.37
C ILE A 90 0.09 -2.48 -10.10
N ALA A 91 -0.64 -1.61 -9.41
CA ALA A 91 -0.10 -0.35 -8.91
C ALA A 91 0.67 -0.61 -7.61
N LEU A 92 1.97 -0.34 -7.61
CA LEU A 92 2.80 -0.43 -6.41
C LEU A 92 2.82 0.93 -5.69
N LEU A 93 2.32 0.94 -4.47
CA LEU A 93 2.38 2.08 -3.56
C LEU A 93 3.54 1.89 -2.59
N VAL A 94 4.43 2.86 -2.53
CA VAL A 94 5.50 2.90 -1.52
C VAL A 94 5.06 3.87 -0.43
N ILE A 95 4.88 3.36 0.79
CA ILE A 95 4.49 4.14 1.95
C ILE A 95 5.67 4.23 2.91
N ASP A 96 6.24 5.43 2.98
CA ASP A 96 7.29 5.75 3.95
C ASP A 96 6.64 6.40 5.16
N ALA A 97 6.66 5.68 6.29
CA ALA A 97 6.07 6.16 7.54
C ALA A 97 6.76 7.42 8.09
N ASP A 98 8.00 7.64 7.71
CA ASP A 98 8.82 8.75 8.21
C ASP A 98 8.88 9.93 7.22
N SER A 99 8.05 9.89 6.18
CA SER A 99 7.96 10.98 5.18
C SER A 99 7.44 12.28 5.78
N ASP A 100 8.04 13.39 5.38
CA ASP A 100 7.57 14.74 5.74
C ASP A 100 6.30 15.14 4.98
N THR A 101 5.94 14.40 3.94
CA THR A 101 4.80 14.70 3.06
C THR A 101 3.85 13.50 2.93
N PRO A 102 3.14 13.12 4.01
CA PRO A 102 2.26 11.94 3.99
C PRO A 102 1.13 12.05 2.96
N GLY A 103 0.70 13.25 2.61
CA GLY A 103 -0.32 13.49 1.58
C GLY A 103 0.07 12.96 0.19
N THR A 104 1.35 12.84 -0.11
CA THR A 104 1.83 12.29 -1.40
C THR A 104 1.41 10.82 -1.55
N ALA A 105 1.62 9.99 -0.54
CA ALA A 105 1.22 8.58 -0.56
C ALA A 105 -0.30 8.42 -0.67
N LEU A 106 -1.06 9.28 0.01
CA LEU A 106 -2.53 9.29 -0.11
C LEU A 106 -3.00 9.68 -1.52
N ALA A 107 -2.35 10.67 -2.14
CA ALA A 107 -2.64 11.05 -3.52
C ALA A 107 -2.38 9.90 -4.50
N GLU A 108 -1.27 9.22 -4.34
CA GLU A 108 -0.93 8.03 -5.14
C GLU A 108 -1.94 6.89 -4.93
N MET A 109 -2.39 6.68 -3.69
CA MET A 109 -3.43 5.70 -3.37
C MET A 109 -4.75 6.04 -4.08
N HIS A 110 -5.14 7.30 -4.08
CA HIS A 110 -6.34 7.76 -4.78
C HIS A 110 -6.25 7.52 -6.29
N VAL A 111 -5.10 7.81 -6.89
CA VAL A 111 -4.83 7.52 -8.32
C VAL A 111 -4.91 6.03 -8.59
N ALA A 112 -4.32 5.20 -7.73
CA ALA A 112 -4.37 3.74 -7.86
C ALA A 112 -5.79 3.18 -7.78
N LEU A 113 -6.61 3.69 -6.87
CA LEU A 113 -8.02 3.31 -6.75
C LEU A 113 -8.83 3.75 -7.98
N SER A 114 -8.56 4.93 -8.52
CA SER A 114 -9.21 5.40 -9.75
C SER A 114 -8.85 4.51 -10.95
N ALA A 115 -7.59 4.11 -11.07
CA ALA A 115 -7.13 3.18 -12.09
C ALA A 115 -7.78 1.79 -11.92
N ALA A 116 -7.91 1.32 -10.68
CA ALA A 116 -8.58 0.06 -10.37
C ALA A 116 -10.05 0.08 -10.82
N ALA A 117 -10.78 1.17 -10.56
CA ALA A 117 -12.16 1.32 -11.00
C ALA A 117 -12.28 1.23 -12.53
N ARG A 118 -11.39 1.89 -13.26
CA ARG A 118 -11.37 1.81 -14.73
C ARG A 118 -11.09 0.39 -15.23
N ARG A 119 -10.10 -0.30 -14.65
CA ARG A 119 -9.77 -1.67 -15.03
C ARG A 119 -10.93 -2.63 -14.79
N VAL A 120 -11.59 -2.54 -13.65
CA VAL A 120 -12.75 -3.38 -13.32
C VAL A 120 -13.90 -3.11 -14.28
N ALA A 121 -14.19 -1.84 -14.58
CA ALA A 121 -15.24 -1.48 -15.52
C ALA A 121 -14.99 -2.03 -16.94
N GLN A 122 -13.72 -2.14 -17.35
CA GLN A 122 -13.31 -2.62 -18.68
C GLN A 122 -13.16 -4.14 -18.77
N ARG A 123 -13.06 -4.84 -17.63
CA ARG A 123 -12.90 -6.30 -17.64
C ARG A 123 -14.15 -6.98 -18.21
N ARG A 124 -13.93 -8.02 -19.02
CA ARG A 124 -14.97 -8.96 -19.44
C ARG A 124 -15.23 -9.99 -18.34
N VAL A 125 -15.58 -9.52 -17.17
CA VAL A 125 -15.99 -10.37 -16.03
C VAL A 125 -17.50 -10.34 -15.87
N ALA A 126 -18.03 -11.30 -15.12
CA ALA A 126 -19.46 -11.35 -14.81
C ALA A 126 -19.94 -10.00 -14.23
N GLN A 127 -21.12 -9.56 -14.68
CA GLN A 127 -21.74 -8.30 -14.25
C GLN A 127 -21.85 -8.21 -12.72
N GLU A 128 -22.12 -9.32 -12.05
CA GLU A 128 -22.22 -9.41 -10.60
C GLU A 128 -20.92 -8.99 -9.90
N SER A 129 -19.76 -9.43 -10.41
CA SER A 129 -18.45 -9.04 -9.84
C SER A 129 -18.21 -7.53 -9.96
N LYS A 130 -18.61 -6.91 -11.09
CA LYS A 130 -18.52 -5.46 -11.26
C LYS A 130 -19.45 -4.72 -10.32
N LEU A 131 -20.70 -5.16 -10.19
CA LEU A 131 -21.71 -4.55 -9.31
C LEU A 131 -21.33 -4.64 -7.84
N SER A 132 -20.58 -5.66 -7.44
CA SER A 132 -20.06 -5.81 -6.09
C SER A 132 -18.81 -4.96 -5.84
N LEU A 133 -17.86 -4.95 -6.78
CA LEU A 133 -16.52 -4.37 -6.57
C LEU A 133 -16.49 -2.86 -6.79
N LEU A 134 -17.17 -2.34 -7.82
CA LEU A 134 -17.14 -0.92 -8.14
C LEU A 134 -17.66 -0.02 -7.01
N PRO A 135 -18.77 -0.32 -6.31
CA PRO A 135 -19.20 0.48 -5.17
C PRO A 135 -18.19 0.47 -4.02
N ARG A 136 -17.51 -0.64 -3.78
CA ARG A 136 -16.48 -0.76 -2.74
C ARG A 136 -15.26 0.10 -3.09
N ILE A 137 -14.86 0.13 -4.35
CA ILE A 137 -13.78 1.02 -4.82
C ILE A 137 -14.20 2.49 -4.69
N ALA A 138 -15.43 2.83 -5.06
CA ALA A 138 -15.96 4.19 -4.90
C ALA A 138 -15.93 4.64 -3.44
N SER A 139 -16.34 3.78 -2.51
CA SER A 139 -16.26 4.04 -1.06
C SER A 139 -14.82 4.25 -0.58
N ALA A 140 -13.90 3.41 -1.02
CA ALA A 140 -12.48 3.55 -0.70
C ALA A 140 -11.89 4.87 -1.22
N LYS A 141 -12.25 5.26 -2.44
CA LYS A 141 -11.85 6.56 -3.01
C LYS A 141 -12.38 7.73 -2.20
N ALA A 142 -13.63 7.66 -1.75
CA ALA A 142 -14.24 8.71 -0.94
C ALA A 142 -13.53 8.86 0.41
N VAL A 143 -13.18 7.75 1.06
CA VAL A 143 -12.37 7.76 2.29
C VAL A 143 -11.01 8.39 2.02
N CYS A 144 -10.32 7.96 0.98
CA CYS A 144 -9.00 8.48 0.60
C CYS A 144 -9.06 9.99 0.33
N GLN A 145 -10.08 10.46 -0.36
CA GLN A 145 -10.27 11.89 -0.64
C GLN A 145 -10.48 12.70 0.64
N ARG A 146 -11.25 12.20 1.59
CA ARG A 146 -11.40 12.86 2.90
C ARG A 146 -10.07 12.94 3.64
N LEU A 147 -9.29 11.87 3.63
CA LEU A 147 -7.97 11.85 4.25
C LEU A 147 -7.01 12.84 3.57
N LEU A 148 -7.04 12.96 2.25
CA LEU A 148 -6.27 13.95 1.50
C LEU A 148 -6.57 15.40 1.94
N ASN A 149 -7.80 15.67 2.35
CA ASN A 149 -8.21 17.01 2.80
C ASN A 149 -7.71 17.34 4.20
N ILE A 150 -7.35 16.35 5.01
CA ILE A 150 -6.99 16.55 6.43
C ILE A 150 -5.55 16.13 6.76
N VAL A 151 -4.88 15.37 5.92
CA VAL A 151 -3.51 14.89 6.14
C VAL A 151 -2.56 15.54 5.15
N SER A 152 -1.75 16.47 5.63
CA SER A 152 -0.71 17.14 4.84
C SER A 152 0.67 17.02 5.47
N THR A 153 0.73 17.03 6.80
CA THR A 153 1.96 17.00 7.58
C THR A 153 2.01 15.76 8.49
N PRO A 154 3.18 15.39 9.00
CA PRO A 154 3.29 14.27 9.96
C PRO A 154 2.43 14.44 11.22
N GLU A 155 2.22 15.67 11.69
CA GLU A 155 1.39 15.94 12.87
C GLU A 155 -0.08 15.56 12.65
N ASP A 156 -0.57 15.66 11.43
CA ASP A 156 -1.93 15.28 11.05
C ASP A 156 -2.18 13.78 11.20
N LEU A 157 -1.13 12.98 11.31
CA LEU A 157 -1.20 11.54 11.50
C LEU A 157 -1.53 11.12 12.95
N LEU A 158 -1.33 11.99 13.94
CA LEU A 158 -1.49 11.65 15.37
C LEU A 158 -2.87 11.08 15.72
N PRO A 159 -4.00 11.62 15.23
CA PRO A 159 -5.31 11.05 15.54
C PRO A 159 -5.48 9.61 15.04
N PHE A 160 -4.84 9.26 13.93
CA PHE A 160 -4.89 7.92 13.36
C PHE A 160 -4.05 6.94 14.17
N ALA A 161 -2.89 7.37 14.68
CA ALA A 161 -2.08 6.57 15.59
C ALA A 161 -2.86 6.19 16.84
N LYS A 162 -3.55 7.14 17.43
CA LYS A 162 -4.41 6.90 18.58
C LYS A 162 -5.56 5.94 18.25
N ALA A 163 -6.24 6.15 17.14
CA ALA A 163 -7.33 5.27 16.71
C ALA A 163 -6.86 3.82 16.51
N TRP A 164 -5.67 3.62 15.99
CA TRP A 164 -5.07 2.30 15.86
C TRP A 164 -4.81 1.65 17.21
N GLU A 165 -4.21 2.36 18.14
CA GLU A 165 -3.94 1.89 19.51
C GLU A 165 -5.24 1.51 20.22
N ASP A 166 -6.24 2.38 20.19
CA ASP A 166 -7.55 2.12 20.80
C ASP A 166 -8.19 0.84 20.24
N ARG A 167 -8.06 0.61 18.94
CA ARG A 167 -8.57 -0.60 18.28
C ARG A 167 -7.84 -1.86 18.75
N GLN A 168 -6.52 -1.80 18.91
CA GLN A 168 -5.73 -2.93 19.39
C GLN A 168 -6.11 -3.29 20.84
N PHE A 169 -6.33 -2.29 21.69
CA PHE A 169 -6.79 -2.51 23.07
C PHE A 169 -8.21 -3.05 23.15
N ALA A 170 -9.12 -2.59 22.30
CA ALA A 170 -10.51 -3.08 22.27
C ALA A 170 -10.62 -4.55 21.80
N GLY A 171 -9.65 -5.03 21.01
CA GLY A 171 -9.59 -6.42 20.54
C GLY A 171 -9.02 -7.42 21.54
N GLN A 172 -8.56 -6.94 22.69
CA GLN A 172 -8.08 -7.75 23.80
C GLN A 172 -9.20 -7.92 24.83
#